data_db78d4e6428eb68b8112584a0a31ef22
#
_entry.id   db78d4e6428eb68b8112584a0a31ef22
#
_cell.length_a   1.000
_cell.length_b   1.000
_cell.length_c   1.000
_cell.angle_alpha   90.00
_cell.angle_beta   90.00
_cell.angle_gamma   90.00
#
_symmetry.space_group_name_H-M   'P 1'
#
loop_
_entity.id
_entity.type
_entity.pdbx_description
1 polymer ?
#
loop_
_entity_poly.entity_id
_entity_poly.type
_entity_poly.pdbx_seq_one_letter_code
_entity_poly.pdbx_strand_id
1 'polypeptide(L)'
;MKALILAAGFGSRLMPLTQDNPKCMVEYRGNKLIDYEINALRGAGVSEIAVVGGYLFEVLKSYMESQFSIKNLYQNKNYDKTNMVQTMLCAREFLESCVKEKQDLIISYADIVYSAEIVRALVESQEPLSIVVDKDWRTLWEKRFANPLLDAETLKIREGKVLELGKKPKSYEEIEGQYIGLFKFSHHFLPQVLEFYDSLDRGAMYDGKDFLNMYMTSFLQGLIDRFGGAGAVEIHGGWCEIDFKSDLEIEC
;
A
#
# COMPACT_ATOMS: atom_id res chain seq x y z
N MET A 1 -17.11 -4.92 -0.79
CA MET A 1 -15.74 -4.34 -0.74
C MET A 1 -14.77 -5.39 -0.25
N LYS A 2 -13.68 -5.62 -0.97
CA LYS A 2 -12.61 -6.54 -0.58
C LYS A 2 -11.31 -5.76 -0.35
N ALA A 3 -10.33 -6.36 0.32
CA ALA A 3 -9.00 -5.77 0.51
C ALA A 3 -7.88 -6.79 0.25
N LEU A 4 -6.74 -6.32 -0.22
CA LEU A 4 -5.51 -7.07 -0.40
C LEU A 4 -4.38 -6.36 0.34
N ILE A 5 -3.76 -7.05 1.31
CA ILE A 5 -2.62 -6.55 2.07
C ILE A 5 -1.33 -7.11 1.45
N LEU A 6 -0.36 -6.24 1.16
CA LEU A 6 0.92 -6.58 0.55
C LEU A 6 2.00 -6.72 1.63
N ALA A 7 2.21 -7.95 2.10
CA ALA A 7 3.02 -8.29 3.28
C ALA A 7 4.25 -9.17 2.94
N ALA A 8 4.85 -9.01 1.75
CA ALA A 8 5.92 -9.89 1.30
C ALA A 8 7.34 -9.44 1.72
N GLY A 9 7.50 -8.20 2.20
CA GLY A 9 8.79 -7.59 2.48
C GLY A 9 9.60 -8.23 3.61
N PHE A 10 10.94 -8.22 3.46
CA PHE A 10 11.86 -8.76 4.46
C PHE A 10 11.99 -7.88 5.72
N GLY A 11 11.86 -6.55 5.59
CA GLY A 11 11.98 -5.62 6.72
C GLY A 11 13.39 -5.54 7.32
N SER A 12 14.43 -5.55 6.49
CA SER A 12 15.84 -5.58 6.93
C SER A 12 16.23 -4.44 7.87
N ARG A 13 15.59 -3.27 7.74
CA ARG A 13 15.83 -2.08 8.58
C ARG A 13 15.32 -2.24 10.02
N LEU A 14 14.43 -3.20 10.26
CA LEU A 14 13.88 -3.52 11.58
C LEU A 14 14.62 -4.68 12.30
N MET A 15 15.68 -5.25 11.68
CA MET A 15 16.45 -6.31 12.33
C MET A 15 16.99 -5.87 13.73
N PRO A 16 16.97 -6.74 14.75
CA PRO A 16 16.64 -8.18 14.72
C PRO A 16 15.14 -8.50 14.90
N LEU A 17 14.23 -7.53 14.99
CA LEU A 17 12.79 -7.76 15.21
C LEU A 17 12.14 -8.59 14.10
N THR A 18 12.72 -8.54 12.90
CA THR A 18 12.26 -9.30 11.73
C THR A 18 13.04 -10.59 11.48
N GLN A 19 13.90 -11.02 12.42
CA GLN A 19 14.68 -12.24 12.25
C GLN A 19 13.77 -13.49 12.16
N ASP A 20 12.78 -13.57 13.05
CA ASP A 20 11.89 -14.72 13.17
C ASP A 20 10.42 -14.35 12.90
N ASN A 21 10.15 -13.11 12.50
CA ASN A 21 8.83 -12.59 12.20
C ASN A 21 8.84 -11.77 10.91
N PRO A 22 7.82 -11.89 10.03
CA PRO A 22 7.64 -10.97 8.91
C PRO A 22 7.46 -9.53 9.42
N LYS A 23 7.85 -8.52 8.61
CA LYS A 23 7.75 -7.11 8.97
C LYS A 23 6.37 -6.71 9.50
N CYS A 24 5.30 -7.14 8.86
CA CYS A 24 3.92 -6.86 9.26
C CYS A 24 3.52 -7.45 10.63
N MET A 25 4.32 -8.35 11.20
CA MET A 25 4.11 -8.93 12.53
C MET A 25 5.00 -8.31 13.61
N VAL A 26 5.74 -7.26 13.31
CA VAL A 26 6.46 -6.47 14.33
C VAL A 26 5.44 -5.82 15.25
N GLU A 27 5.73 -5.83 16.55
CA GLU A 27 4.86 -5.21 17.55
C GLU A 27 5.06 -3.69 17.57
N TYR A 28 3.93 -2.99 17.53
CA TYR A 28 3.81 -1.56 17.73
C TYR A 28 2.72 -1.30 18.76
N ARG A 29 3.06 -0.67 19.90
CA ARG A 29 2.11 -0.31 20.98
C ARG A 29 1.19 -1.46 21.40
N GLY A 30 1.73 -2.66 21.54
CA GLY A 30 1.04 -3.83 22.09
C GLY A 30 0.24 -4.67 21.09
N ASN A 31 0.21 -4.29 19.82
CA ASN A 31 -0.37 -5.10 18.74
C ASN A 31 0.62 -5.24 17.58
N LYS A 32 0.44 -6.23 16.73
CA LYS A 32 1.20 -6.34 15.48
C LYS A 32 0.71 -5.33 14.45
N LEU A 33 1.58 -4.88 13.55
CA LEU A 33 1.20 -3.93 12.51
C LEU A 33 -0.02 -4.41 11.72
N ILE A 34 -0.01 -5.67 11.30
CA ILE A 34 -1.11 -6.26 10.53
C ILE A 34 -2.44 -6.34 11.31
N ASP A 35 -2.40 -6.36 12.66
CA ASP A 35 -3.62 -6.36 13.49
C ASP A 35 -4.37 -5.03 13.36
N TYR A 36 -3.62 -3.91 13.34
CA TYR A 36 -4.21 -2.59 13.12
C TYR A 36 -4.90 -2.51 11.76
N GLU A 37 -4.23 -2.97 10.70
CA GLU A 37 -4.78 -2.94 9.34
C GLU A 37 -6.05 -3.78 9.23
N ILE A 38 -6.02 -5.04 9.68
CA ILE A 38 -7.18 -5.94 9.61
C ILE A 38 -8.34 -5.37 10.41
N ASN A 39 -8.08 -4.82 11.61
CA ASN A 39 -9.11 -4.23 12.44
C ASN A 39 -9.70 -2.96 11.82
N ALA A 40 -8.87 -2.09 11.24
CA ALA A 40 -9.32 -0.89 10.53
C ALA A 40 -10.17 -1.25 9.29
N LEU A 41 -9.72 -2.19 8.47
CA LEU A 41 -10.46 -2.67 7.29
C LEU A 41 -11.82 -3.27 7.69
N ARG A 42 -11.85 -4.15 8.69
CA ARG A 42 -13.09 -4.74 9.21
C ARG A 42 -14.01 -3.68 9.83
N GLY A 43 -13.44 -2.73 10.59
CA GLY A 43 -14.16 -1.61 11.19
C GLY A 43 -14.78 -0.65 10.19
N ALA A 44 -14.27 -0.65 8.96
CA ALA A 44 -14.83 0.08 7.81
C ALA A 44 -15.79 -0.75 6.93
N GLY A 45 -16.10 -1.99 7.34
CA GLY A 45 -17.06 -2.85 6.62
C GLY A 45 -16.48 -3.64 5.44
N VAL A 46 -15.14 -3.79 5.34
CA VAL A 46 -14.53 -4.69 4.37
C VAL A 46 -14.93 -6.11 4.67
N SER A 47 -15.56 -6.78 3.69
CA SER A 47 -16.17 -8.10 3.87
C SER A 47 -15.20 -9.26 3.73
N GLU A 48 -14.14 -9.07 2.93
CA GLU A 48 -13.17 -10.13 2.63
C GLU A 48 -11.78 -9.53 2.50
N ILE A 49 -10.81 -10.16 3.16
CA ILE A 49 -9.40 -9.73 3.17
C ILE A 49 -8.55 -10.87 2.64
N ALA A 50 -7.66 -10.54 1.71
CA ALA A 50 -6.58 -11.40 1.27
C ALA A 50 -5.22 -10.82 1.68
N VAL A 51 -4.22 -11.67 1.85
CA VAL A 51 -2.86 -11.26 2.19
C VAL A 51 -1.86 -11.94 1.27
N VAL A 52 -0.92 -11.17 0.73
CA VAL A 52 0.22 -11.71 -0.01
C VAL A 52 1.46 -11.63 0.87
N GLY A 53 1.95 -12.78 1.32
CA GLY A 53 3.21 -12.88 2.07
C GLY A 53 4.39 -13.27 1.18
N GLY A 54 5.58 -13.18 1.73
CA GLY A 54 6.83 -13.58 1.07
C GLY A 54 7.82 -14.12 2.08
N TYR A 55 8.60 -13.25 2.70
CA TYR A 55 9.50 -13.63 3.79
C TYR A 55 8.71 -14.24 4.97
N LEU A 56 9.18 -15.38 5.46
CA LEU A 56 8.55 -16.15 6.54
C LEU A 56 7.03 -16.38 6.32
N PHE A 57 6.64 -16.71 5.09
CA PHE A 57 5.25 -16.88 4.69
C PHE A 57 4.45 -17.82 5.59
N GLU A 58 5.03 -18.97 6.00
CA GLU A 58 4.32 -19.95 6.84
C GLU A 58 4.02 -19.41 8.25
N VAL A 59 4.88 -18.54 8.79
CA VAL A 59 4.64 -17.84 10.06
C VAL A 59 3.45 -16.90 9.93
N LEU A 60 3.45 -16.07 8.88
CA LEU A 60 2.33 -15.17 8.57
C LEU A 60 1.04 -15.94 8.35
N LYS A 61 1.07 -16.99 7.53
CA LYS A 61 -0.09 -17.84 7.21
C LYS A 61 -0.72 -18.42 8.47
N SER A 62 0.07 -19.07 9.31
CA SER A 62 -0.43 -19.66 10.57
C SER A 62 -1.09 -18.60 11.46
N TYR A 63 -0.53 -17.40 11.50
CA TYR A 63 -1.08 -16.28 12.27
C TYR A 63 -2.42 -15.80 11.69
N MET A 64 -2.49 -15.59 10.38
CA MET A 64 -3.71 -15.15 9.70
C MET A 64 -4.87 -16.13 9.86
N GLU A 65 -4.58 -17.42 9.71
CA GLU A 65 -5.58 -18.48 9.86
C GLU A 65 -6.08 -18.58 11.31
N SER A 66 -5.16 -18.57 12.29
CA SER A 66 -5.50 -18.77 13.71
C SER A 66 -6.17 -17.56 14.36
N GLN A 67 -5.67 -16.35 14.10
CA GLN A 67 -6.15 -15.14 14.78
C GLN A 67 -7.32 -14.48 14.06
N PHE A 68 -7.35 -14.52 12.73
CA PHE A 68 -8.31 -13.77 11.94
C PHE A 68 -9.21 -14.64 11.07
N SER A 69 -8.97 -15.95 11.00
CA SER A 69 -9.67 -16.88 10.11
C SER A 69 -9.59 -16.48 8.62
N ILE A 70 -8.53 -15.76 8.24
CA ILE A 70 -8.26 -15.36 6.86
C ILE A 70 -7.64 -16.55 6.12
N LYS A 71 -8.27 -16.97 5.00
CA LYS A 71 -7.86 -18.12 4.18
C LYS A 71 -7.35 -17.71 2.79
N ASN A 72 -7.63 -16.49 2.34
CA ASN A 72 -7.15 -15.97 1.06
C ASN A 72 -5.70 -15.52 1.22
N LEU A 73 -4.78 -16.47 1.17
CA LEU A 73 -3.36 -16.27 1.42
C LEU A 73 -2.57 -16.66 0.17
N TYR A 74 -1.81 -15.73 -0.34
CA TYR A 74 -0.99 -15.87 -1.55
C TYR A 74 0.49 -15.70 -1.19
N GLN A 75 1.37 -16.35 -1.92
CA GLN A 75 2.81 -16.29 -1.66
C GLN A 75 3.56 -15.69 -2.84
N ASN A 76 4.30 -14.62 -2.61
CA ASN A 76 5.36 -14.17 -3.51
C ASN A 76 6.64 -14.95 -3.18
N LYS A 77 6.91 -16.02 -3.91
CA LYS A 77 8.12 -16.84 -3.72
C LYS A 77 9.42 -16.13 -4.13
N ASN A 78 9.30 -15.07 -4.93
CA ASN A 78 10.42 -14.28 -5.43
C ASN A 78 10.49 -12.91 -4.74
N TYR A 79 10.01 -12.79 -3.50
CA TYR A 79 9.94 -11.53 -2.76
C TYR A 79 11.29 -10.80 -2.65
N ASP A 80 12.41 -11.52 -2.66
CA ASP A 80 13.78 -11.02 -2.60
C ASP A 80 14.30 -10.46 -3.94
N LYS A 81 13.58 -10.70 -5.04
CA LYS A 81 13.95 -10.33 -6.43
C LYS A 81 12.87 -9.51 -7.14
N THR A 82 11.79 -9.20 -6.45
CA THR A 82 10.65 -8.48 -7.02
C THR A 82 10.15 -7.41 -6.07
N ASN A 83 9.32 -6.50 -6.56
CA ASN A 83 8.75 -5.42 -5.75
C ASN A 83 7.22 -5.56 -5.65
N MET A 84 6.56 -4.54 -5.07
CA MET A 84 5.17 -4.55 -4.65
C MET A 84 4.17 -4.83 -5.78
N VAL A 85 4.42 -4.36 -7.01
CA VAL A 85 3.54 -4.65 -8.16
C VAL A 85 3.47 -6.16 -8.41
N GLN A 86 4.62 -6.84 -8.41
CA GLN A 86 4.66 -8.29 -8.56
C GLN A 86 4.01 -9.00 -7.37
N THR A 87 4.18 -8.48 -6.16
CA THR A 87 3.51 -8.99 -4.97
C THR A 87 1.98 -8.91 -5.12
N MET A 88 1.44 -7.77 -5.56
CA MET A 88 0.01 -7.62 -5.84
C MET A 88 -0.49 -8.66 -6.86
N LEU A 89 0.27 -8.87 -7.93
CA LEU A 89 -0.10 -9.81 -9.00
C LEU A 89 0.04 -11.29 -8.61
N CYS A 90 0.73 -11.64 -7.51
CA CYS A 90 0.66 -12.99 -6.95
C CYS A 90 -0.76 -13.38 -6.52
N ALA A 91 -1.61 -12.40 -6.23
CA ALA A 91 -3.03 -12.59 -5.92
C ALA A 91 -3.96 -12.28 -7.11
N ARG A 92 -3.50 -12.44 -8.36
CA ARG A 92 -4.28 -12.10 -9.56
C ARG A 92 -5.65 -12.73 -9.57
N GLU A 93 -5.79 -13.97 -9.15
CA GLU A 93 -7.09 -14.67 -9.05
C GLU A 93 -8.06 -13.93 -8.10
N PHE A 94 -7.54 -13.33 -7.03
CA PHE A 94 -8.34 -12.53 -6.10
C PHE A 94 -8.80 -11.22 -6.75
N LEU A 95 -7.93 -10.54 -7.49
CA LEU A 95 -8.28 -9.35 -8.26
C LEU A 95 -9.38 -9.66 -9.29
N GLU A 96 -9.24 -10.76 -10.03
CA GLU A 96 -10.22 -11.22 -11.01
C GLU A 96 -11.56 -11.62 -10.35
N SER A 97 -11.51 -12.17 -9.13
CA SER A 97 -12.73 -12.44 -8.36
C SER A 97 -13.48 -11.16 -7.99
N CYS A 98 -12.75 -10.08 -7.66
CA CYS A 98 -13.36 -8.77 -7.41
C CYS A 98 -14.15 -8.24 -8.62
N VAL A 99 -13.60 -8.39 -9.83
CA VAL A 99 -14.27 -8.03 -11.06
C VAL A 99 -15.55 -8.85 -11.23
N LYS A 100 -15.45 -10.18 -11.12
CA LYS A 100 -16.55 -11.12 -11.29
C LYS A 100 -17.68 -10.88 -10.29
N GLU A 101 -17.34 -10.60 -9.06
CA GLU A 101 -18.28 -10.40 -7.95
C GLU A 101 -18.73 -8.93 -7.79
N LYS A 102 -18.24 -8.04 -8.66
CA LYS A 102 -18.51 -6.60 -8.63
C LYS A 102 -18.18 -5.97 -7.27
N GLN A 103 -17.02 -6.33 -6.73
CA GLN A 103 -16.50 -5.81 -5.47
C GLN A 103 -15.30 -4.91 -5.73
N ASP A 104 -15.35 -3.68 -5.23
CA ASP A 104 -14.19 -2.80 -5.25
C ASP A 104 -13.08 -3.37 -4.36
N LEU A 105 -11.84 -3.05 -4.69
CA LEU A 105 -10.65 -3.60 -4.06
C LEU A 105 -9.79 -2.49 -3.44
N ILE A 106 -9.57 -2.57 -2.13
CA ILE A 106 -8.57 -1.79 -1.41
C ILE A 106 -7.24 -2.53 -1.46
N ILE A 107 -6.16 -1.83 -1.73
CA ILE A 107 -4.78 -2.31 -1.59
C ILE A 107 -4.15 -1.57 -0.42
N SER A 108 -3.54 -2.32 0.50
CA SER A 108 -2.82 -1.78 1.65
C SER A 108 -1.39 -2.32 1.69
N TYR A 109 -0.43 -1.46 2.01
CA TYR A 109 0.90 -1.88 2.41
C TYR A 109 0.85 -2.41 3.84
N ALA A 110 1.71 -3.36 4.17
CA ALA A 110 1.67 -4.06 5.46
C ALA A 110 2.63 -3.48 6.52
N ASP A 111 3.09 -2.27 6.32
CA ASP A 111 3.98 -1.53 7.20
C ASP A 111 3.40 -0.19 7.67
N ILE A 112 2.11 0.00 7.42
CA ILE A 112 1.37 1.20 7.80
C ILE A 112 0.32 0.87 8.87
N VAL A 113 0.14 1.78 9.81
CA VAL A 113 -0.93 1.73 10.82
C VAL A 113 -1.87 2.90 10.55
N TYR A 114 -3.16 2.63 10.50
CA TYR A 114 -4.19 3.64 10.21
C TYR A 114 -5.52 3.30 10.89
N SER A 115 -6.38 4.28 11.01
CA SER A 115 -7.70 4.12 11.63
C SER A 115 -8.78 3.65 10.64
N ALA A 116 -9.89 3.13 11.15
CA ALA A 116 -11.05 2.76 10.34
C ALA A 116 -11.70 3.97 9.65
N GLU A 117 -11.53 5.18 10.19
CA GLU A 117 -12.01 6.44 9.59
C GLU A 117 -11.35 6.70 8.24
N ILE A 118 -10.04 6.48 8.16
CA ILE A 118 -9.27 6.63 6.90
C ILE A 118 -9.78 5.64 5.85
N VAL A 119 -10.03 4.40 6.25
CA VAL A 119 -10.59 3.39 5.34
C VAL A 119 -12.00 3.77 4.90
N ARG A 120 -12.86 4.28 5.82
CA ARG A 120 -14.21 4.75 5.46
C ARG A 120 -14.17 5.87 4.42
N ALA A 121 -13.30 6.85 4.60
CA ALA A 121 -13.12 7.93 3.62
C ALA A 121 -12.72 7.37 2.23
N LEU A 122 -11.83 6.37 2.19
CA LEU A 122 -11.45 5.70 0.94
C LEU A 122 -12.62 4.90 0.32
N VAL A 123 -13.43 4.23 1.14
CA VAL A 123 -14.62 3.48 0.71
C VAL A 123 -15.66 4.41 0.07
N GLU A 124 -15.87 5.59 0.62
CA GLU A 124 -16.85 6.59 0.15
C GLU A 124 -16.47 7.24 -1.19
N SER A 125 -15.19 7.24 -1.56
CA SER A 125 -14.76 7.78 -2.85
C SER A 125 -15.38 7.01 -4.03
N GLN A 126 -15.89 7.74 -5.03
CA GLN A 126 -16.54 7.18 -6.23
C GLN A 126 -15.60 7.12 -7.44
N GLU A 127 -14.35 7.57 -7.28
CA GLU A 127 -13.39 7.58 -8.38
C GLU A 127 -12.92 6.15 -8.75
N PRO A 128 -12.65 5.87 -10.02
CA PRO A 128 -12.17 4.56 -10.49
C PRO A 128 -10.90 4.08 -9.80
N LEU A 129 -9.95 4.99 -9.62
CA LEU A 129 -8.75 4.87 -8.79
C LEU A 129 -8.80 5.95 -7.72
N SER A 130 -8.68 5.58 -6.46
CA SER A 130 -8.65 6.52 -5.32
C SER A 130 -7.39 6.26 -4.51
N ILE A 131 -6.67 7.31 -4.14
CA ILE A 131 -5.40 7.25 -3.41
C ILE A 131 -5.54 8.07 -2.14
N VAL A 132 -5.19 7.48 -0.99
CA VAL A 132 -5.14 8.21 0.28
C VAL A 132 -3.89 9.07 0.33
N VAL A 133 -4.09 10.35 0.63
CA VAL A 133 -3.05 11.39 0.65
C VAL A 133 -3.09 12.13 1.98
N ASP A 134 -1.99 12.09 2.73
CA ASP A 134 -1.85 12.87 3.95
C ASP A 134 -1.39 14.30 3.63
N LYS A 135 -2.22 15.27 3.99
CA LYS A 135 -1.93 16.71 3.82
C LYS A 135 -1.01 17.24 4.92
N ASP A 136 -1.01 16.59 6.09
CA ASP A 136 -0.16 16.94 7.24
C ASP A 136 1.11 16.09 7.33
N TRP A 137 1.45 15.41 6.24
CA TRP A 137 2.57 14.47 6.09
C TRP A 137 3.88 14.98 6.69
N ARG A 138 4.17 16.27 6.57
CA ARG A 138 5.41 16.88 7.01
C ARG A 138 5.63 16.70 8.51
N THR A 139 4.57 16.76 9.30
CA THR A 139 4.61 16.54 10.76
C THR A 139 5.14 15.14 11.10
N LEU A 140 4.73 14.11 10.33
CA LEU A 140 5.23 12.76 10.51
C LEU A 140 6.67 12.61 10.00
N TRP A 141 6.99 13.15 8.81
CA TRP A 141 8.33 13.06 8.23
C TRP A 141 9.40 13.78 9.07
N GLU A 142 9.09 14.93 9.67
CA GLU A 142 10.01 15.63 10.57
C GLU A 142 10.29 14.87 11.88
N LYS A 143 9.39 13.98 12.31
CA LYS A 143 9.66 13.05 13.43
C LYS A 143 10.57 11.88 13.02
N ARG A 144 10.48 11.42 11.76
CA ARG A 144 11.19 10.26 11.24
C ARG A 144 12.58 10.60 10.70
N PHE A 145 12.74 11.76 10.08
CA PHE A 145 13.92 12.12 9.30
C PHE A 145 14.44 13.52 9.66
N ALA A 146 15.75 13.64 9.83
CA ALA A 146 16.41 14.94 9.99
C ALA A 146 16.24 15.84 8.73
N ASN A 147 16.10 15.23 7.55
CA ASN A 147 15.76 15.91 6.29
C ASN A 147 14.68 15.13 5.57
N PRO A 148 13.41 15.54 5.69
CA PRO A 148 12.26 14.90 5.02
C PRO A 148 12.40 14.74 3.51
N LEU A 149 13.05 15.67 2.80
CA LEU A 149 13.23 15.61 1.34
C LEU A 149 14.08 14.42 0.87
N LEU A 150 14.82 13.76 1.76
CA LEU A 150 15.60 12.57 1.39
C LEU A 150 14.71 11.35 1.16
N ASP A 151 13.55 11.29 1.81
CA ASP A 151 12.61 10.16 1.76
C ASP A 151 11.29 10.51 1.06
N ALA A 152 10.74 11.71 1.28
CA ALA A 152 9.49 12.14 0.68
C ALA A 152 9.49 12.09 -0.86
N GLU A 153 8.32 11.88 -1.42
CA GLU A 153 8.06 11.82 -2.87
C GLU A 153 7.25 13.03 -3.32
N THR A 154 7.34 13.40 -4.60
CA THR A 154 6.46 14.41 -5.18
C THR A 154 5.02 13.93 -5.18
N LEU A 155 4.09 14.86 -4.97
CA LEU A 155 2.67 14.62 -5.19
C LEU A 155 2.01 15.92 -5.60
N LYS A 156 1.24 15.88 -6.70
CA LYS A 156 0.50 17.03 -7.23
C LYS A 156 -0.97 16.71 -7.35
N ILE A 157 -1.79 17.64 -6.83
CA ILE A 157 -3.25 17.53 -6.86
C ILE A 157 -3.80 18.71 -7.68
N ARG A 158 -4.75 18.44 -8.55
CA ARG A 158 -5.54 19.45 -9.25
C ARG A 158 -6.99 19.01 -9.31
N GLU A 159 -7.90 19.88 -8.88
CA GLU A 159 -9.34 19.63 -8.90
C GLU A 159 -9.74 18.30 -8.23
N GLY A 160 -9.11 18.00 -7.06
CA GLY A 160 -9.34 16.77 -6.30
C GLY A 160 -8.74 15.49 -6.90
N LYS A 161 -7.92 15.62 -7.95
CA LYS A 161 -7.22 14.48 -8.58
C LYS A 161 -5.72 14.55 -8.39
N VAL A 162 -5.12 13.43 -8.00
CA VAL A 162 -3.67 13.22 -8.05
C VAL A 162 -3.27 13.09 -9.51
N LEU A 163 -2.37 13.94 -9.96
CA LEU A 163 -1.82 13.93 -11.32
C LEU A 163 -0.35 13.48 -11.36
N GLU A 164 0.36 13.63 -10.27
CA GLU A 164 1.74 13.17 -10.13
C GLU A 164 1.99 12.63 -8.74
N LEU A 165 2.71 11.50 -8.64
CA LEU A 165 3.25 10.96 -7.40
C LEU A 165 4.54 10.17 -7.64
N GLY A 166 5.33 9.97 -6.58
CA GLY A 166 6.40 8.99 -6.56
C GLY A 166 7.74 9.44 -7.13
N LYS A 167 7.90 10.71 -7.55
CA LYS A 167 9.19 11.22 -8.01
C LYS A 167 10.01 11.81 -6.87
N LYS A 168 11.31 11.97 -7.11
CA LYS A 168 12.21 12.61 -6.14
C LYS A 168 11.99 14.12 -6.13
N PRO A 169 11.53 14.73 -5.03
CA PRO A 169 11.34 16.17 -4.93
C PRO A 169 12.68 16.91 -4.82
N LYS A 170 12.71 18.13 -5.35
CA LYS A 170 13.83 19.08 -5.18
C LYS A 170 13.54 20.08 -4.07
N SER A 171 12.27 20.30 -3.77
CA SER A 171 11.83 21.26 -2.76
C SER A 171 10.48 20.85 -2.18
N TYR A 172 10.10 21.43 -1.04
CA TYR A 172 8.81 21.16 -0.38
C TYR A 172 7.60 21.61 -1.21
N GLU A 173 7.75 22.58 -2.11
CA GLU A 173 6.68 23.08 -2.99
C GLU A 173 6.24 22.04 -4.04
N GLU A 174 7.04 21.00 -4.25
CA GLU A 174 6.70 19.89 -5.13
C GLU A 174 5.86 18.81 -4.43
N ILE A 175 5.57 18.98 -3.12
CA ILE A 175 4.91 17.99 -2.28
C ILE A 175 3.63 18.57 -1.71
N GLU A 176 2.50 18.36 -2.37
CA GLU A 176 1.18 18.82 -1.93
C GLU A 176 0.49 17.86 -0.94
N GLY A 177 1.12 16.74 -0.65
CA GLY A 177 0.74 15.68 0.28
C GLY A 177 1.63 14.47 0.10
N GLN A 178 1.45 13.42 0.91
CA GLN A 178 2.15 12.16 0.73
C GLN A 178 1.16 11.01 0.56
N TYR A 179 1.44 10.15 -0.41
CA TYR A 179 0.79 8.85 -0.54
C TYR A 179 1.19 7.97 0.64
N ILE A 180 0.21 7.30 1.26
CA ILE A 180 0.45 6.54 2.49
C ILE A 180 0.55 5.03 2.31
N GLY A 181 0.49 4.50 1.09
CA GLY A 181 0.46 3.06 0.87
C GLY A 181 -0.94 2.44 0.89
N LEU A 182 -1.99 3.27 0.85
CA LEU A 182 -3.40 2.85 0.87
C LEU A 182 -4.16 3.43 -0.32
N PHE A 183 -4.78 2.58 -1.15
CA PHE A 183 -5.54 3.00 -2.32
C PHE A 183 -6.63 2.01 -2.70
N LYS A 184 -7.55 2.41 -3.59
CA LYS A 184 -8.70 1.61 -4.01
C LYS A 184 -8.84 1.62 -5.52
N PHE A 185 -9.12 0.44 -6.08
CA PHE A 185 -9.64 0.26 -7.43
C PHE A 185 -11.14 -0.04 -7.39
N SER A 186 -11.95 0.65 -8.18
CA SER A 186 -13.33 0.21 -8.40
C SER A 186 -13.34 -1.08 -9.21
N HIS A 187 -14.36 -1.92 -9.01
CA HIS A 187 -14.50 -3.17 -9.77
C HIS A 187 -14.68 -2.94 -11.28
N HIS A 188 -15.19 -1.78 -11.68
CA HIS A 188 -15.29 -1.38 -13.08
C HIS A 188 -13.94 -1.01 -13.69
N PHE A 189 -13.01 -0.53 -12.89
CA PHE A 189 -11.67 -0.13 -13.32
C PHE A 189 -10.64 -1.27 -13.27
N LEU A 190 -10.84 -2.25 -12.40
CA LEU A 190 -9.92 -3.39 -12.24
C LEU A 190 -9.59 -4.12 -13.56
N PRO A 191 -10.51 -4.37 -14.51
CA PRO A 191 -10.15 -4.95 -15.79
C PRO A 191 -9.13 -4.13 -16.56
N GLN A 192 -9.25 -2.79 -16.52
CA GLN A 192 -8.32 -1.87 -17.19
C GLN A 192 -6.96 -1.86 -16.48
N VAL A 193 -6.93 -2.02 -15.16
CA VAL A 193 -5.68 -2.14 -14.38
C VAL A 193 -4.93 -3.41 -14.78
N LEU A 194 -5.62 -4.56 -14.90
CA LEU A 194 -5.03 -5.82 -15.31
C LEU A 194 -4.54 -5.77 -16.76
N GLU A 195 -5.35 -5.20 -17.67
CA GLU A 195 -4.95 -4.98 -19.08
C GLU A 195 -3.75 -4.05 -19.18
N PHE A 196 -3.72 -2.96 -18.41
CA PHE A 196 -2.58 -2.06 -18.36
C PHE A 196 -1.32 -2.79 -17.94
N TYR A 197 -1.37 -3.55 -16.85
CA TYR A 197 -0.23 -4.35 -16.40
C TYR A 197 0.23 -5.36 -17.48
N ASP A 198 -0.70 -6.06 -18.12
CA ASP A 198 -0.37 -7.06 -19.14
C ASP A 198 0.23 -6.43 -20.41
N SER A 199 -0.07 -5.16 -20.68
CA SER A 199 0.43 -4.37 -21.82
C SER A 199 1.82 -3.75 -21.60
N LEU A 200 2.34 -3.77 -20.36
CA LEU A 200 3.63 -3.17 -20.04
C LEU A 200 4.78 -3.91 -20.72
N ASP A 201 5.74 -3.16 -21.26
CA ASP A 201 6.97 -3.72 -21.84
C ASP A 201 7.86 -4.31 -20.74
N ARG A 202 8.05 -5.61 -20.77
CA ARG A 202 8.85 -6.33 -19.77
C ARG A 202 10.36 -6.07 -19.88
N GLY A 203 10.83 -5.49 -20.99
CA GLY A 203 12.21 -5.09 -21.20
C GLY A 203 12.48 -3.62 -20.87
N ALA A 204 11.44 -2.83 -20.62
CA ALA A 204 11.58 -1.42 -20.29
C ALA A 204 12.00 -1.17 -18.85
N MET A 205 12.47 0.06 -18.59
CA MET A 205 12.77 0.57 -17.25
C MET A 205 11.67 1.52 -16.81
N TYR A 206 11.26 1.42 -15.54
CA TYR A 206 10.22 2.20 -14.88
C TYR A 206 10.84 2.92 -13.68
N ASP A 207 11.07 4.21 -13.79
CA ASP A 207 11.78 5.04 -12.79
C ASP A 207 13.12 4.41 -12.31
N GLY A 208 13.90 3.91 -13.27
CA GLY A 208 15.21 3.30 -13.01
C GLY A 208 15.16 1.86 -12.50
N LYS A 209 14.00 1.23 -12.45
CA LYS A 209 13.80 -0.19 -12.08
C LYS A 209 13.32 -0.99 -13.28
N ASP A 210 13.73 -2.25 -13.36
CA ASP A 210 13.17 -3.19 -14.33
C ASP A 210 11.71 -3.54 -14.02
N PHE A 211 11.05 -4.22 -14.94
CA PHE A 211 9.64 -4.61 -14.81
C PHE A 211 9.33 -5.38 -13.52
N LEU A 212 10.21 -6.28 -13.07
CA LEU A 212 9.98 -7.08 -11.86
C LEU A 212 10.17 -6.29 -10.58
N ASN A 213 10.98 -5.24 -10.64
CA ASN A 213 11.31 -4.38 -9.51
C ASN A 213 10.59 -3.02 -9.56
N MET A 214 9.59 -2.85 -10.44
CA MET A 214 8.79 -1.63 -10.56
C MET A 214 8.20 -1.23 -9.20
N TYR A 215 8.37 0.04 -8.85
CA TYR A 215 7.69 0.61 -7.68
C TYR A 215 6.18 0.67 -7.89
N MET A 216 5.41 0.55 -6.80
CA MET A 216 3.95 0.74 -6.90
C MET A 216 3.61 2.17 -7.33
N THR A 217 4.37 3.17 -6.89
CA THR A 217 4.18 4.55 -7.31
C THR A 217 4.40 4.74 -8.81
N SER A 218 5.38 4.07 -9.43
CA SER A 218 5.57 4.06 -10.89
C SER A 218 4.38 3.41 -11.62
N PHE A 219 3.85 2.33 -11.09
CA PHE A 219 2.66 1.67 -11.64
C PHE A 219 1.42 2.55 -11.55
N LEU A 220 1.18 3.15 -10.37
CA LEU A 220 0.07 4.09 -10.15
C LEU A 220 0.22 5.34 -11.04
N GLN A 221 1.44 5.89 -11.20
CA GLN A 221 1.69 7.01 -12.12
C GLN A 221 1.34 6.62 -13.56
N GLY A 222 1.70 5.43 -14.01
CA GLY A 222 1.33 4.96 -15.34
C GLY A 222 -0.19 4.85 -15.54
N LEU A 223 -0.93 4.42 -14.52
CA LEU A 223 -2.40 4.43 -14.55
C LEU A 223 -2.96 5.87 -14.58
N ILE A 224 -2.40 6.77 -13.77
CA ILE A 224 -2.75 8.19 -13.73
C ILE A 224 -2.58 8.83 -15.10
N ASP A 225 -1.43 8.63 -15.73
CA ASP A 225 -1.09 9.19 -17.04
C ASP A 225 -2.03 8.66 -18.15
N ARG A 226 -2.38 7.39 -18.09
CA ARG A 226 -3.23 6.74 -19.10
C ARG A 226 -4.70 7.09 -18.94
N PHE A 227 -5.20 7.24 -17.71
CA PHE A 227 -6.64 7.35 -17.43
C PHE A 227 -7.07 8.72 -16.87
N GLY A 228 -6.15 9.68 -16.79
CA GLY A 228 -6.47 11.09 -16.50
C GLY A 228 -6.59 11.43 -15.01
N GLY A 229 -5.83 10.78 -14.15
CA GLY A 229 -5.73 11.09 -12.72
C GLY A 229 -6.35 10.04 -11.82
N ALA A 230 -6.06 10.16 -10.52
CA ALA A 230 -6.66 9.37 -9.44
C ALA A 230 -7.37 10.29 -8.46
N GLY A 231 -8.51 9.89 -7.90
CA GLY A 231 -9.19 10.65 -6.86
C GLY A 231 -8.30 10.76 -5.61
N ALA A 232 -8.06 11.98 -5.14
CA ALA A 232 -7.37 12.23 -3.89
C ALA A 232 -8.34 12.06 -2.72
N VAL A 233 -8.06 11.12 -1.83
CA VAL A 233 -8.73 11.00 -0.53
C VAL A 233 -7.83 11.65 0.50
N GLU A 234 -8.08 12.95 0.76
CA GLU A 234 -7.24 13.75 1.63
C GLU A 234 -7.51 13.42 3.10
N ILE A 235 -6.43 13.22 3.86
CA ILE A 235 -6.46 13.01 5.31
C ILE A 235 -5.49 13.99 5.99
N HIS A 236 -5.60 14.11 7.31
CA HIS A 236 -4.80 14.97 8.17
C HIS A 236 -4.20 14.15 9.31
N GLY A 237 -3.12 13.38 9.04
CA GLY A 237 -2.52 12.47 10.01
C GLY A 237 -3.40 11.27 10.35
N GLY A 238 -3.23 10.71 11.56
CA GLY A 238 -3.97 9.53 12.03
C GLY A 238 -3.48 8.21 11.45
N TRP A 239 -2.23 8.20 10.98
CA TRP A 239 -1.54 7.03 10.45
C TRP A 239 -0.04 7.10 10.72
N CYS A 240 0.64 5.98 10.64
CA CYS A 240 2.11 5.88 10.69
C CYS A 240 2.63 4.84 9.70
N GLU A 241 3.87 5.04 9.26
CA GLU A 241 4.66 4.03 8.60
C GLU A 241 5.76 3.56 9.54
N ILE A 242 5.99 2.25 9.61
CA ILE A 242 6.99 1.61 10.47
C ILE A 242 8.04 0.93 9.60
N ASP A 243 9.13 1.63 9.36
CA ASP A 243 10.24 1.16 8.52
C ASP A 243 11.55 1.02 9.31
N PHE A 244 11.74 1.84 10.32
CA PHE A 244 12.91 1.87 11.18
C PHE A 244 12.53 1.59 12.64
N LYS A 245 13.48 1.17 13.44
CA LYS A 245 13.23 0.98 14.89
C LYS A 245 12.78 2.26 15.59
N SER A 246 13.29 3.41 15.15
CA SER A 246 12.87 4.72 15.65
C SER A 246 11.38 4.99 15.42
N ASP A 247 10.79 4.46 14.35
CA ASP A 247 9.38 4.68 14.05
C ASP A 247 8.45 4.02 15.08
N LEU A 248 8.93 2.98 15.79
CA LEU A 248 8.17 2.32 16.87
C LEU A 248 7.90 3.24 18.08
N GLU A 249 8.66 4.32 18.22
CA GLU A 249 8.51 5.30 19.30
C GLU A 249 7.57 6.45 18.93
N ILE A 250 7.20 6.58 17.64
CA ILE A 250 6.34 7.65 17.13
C ILE A 250 4.87 7.38 17.50
N GLU A 251 4.17 8.41 17.95
CA GLU A 251 2.71 8.42 18.09
C GLU A 251 2.05 8.89 16.81
N CYS A 252 1.07 8.10 16.36
CA CYS A 252 0.23 8.42 15.20
C CYS A 252 -1.08 9.08 15.64
#